data_6e56716a6c0408b9fc55afa9d18ecc75
#
_entry.id   6e56716a6c0408b9fc55afa9d18ecc75
#
_cell.length_a   1.000
_cell.length_b   1.000
_cell.length_c   1.000
_cell.angle_alpha   90.00
_cell.angle_beta   90.00
_cell.angle_gamma   90.00
#
_symmetry.space_group_name_H-M   'P 1'
#
loop_
_entity.id
_entity.type
_entity.pdbx_description
1 polymer ?
#
loop_
_entity_poly.entity_id
_entity_poly.type
_entity_poly.pdbx_seq_one_letter_code
_entity_poly.pdbx_strand_id
1 'polypeptide(L)'
;MAGNMKPDLPLIILHGWSDTSKSFQSLADYLKAQGFKVVEIWLGDYISMHDKIEMKDLGFSFIRALADNKIKTARHSFDLIVHSTGGLVAREFLRQICTREDGTRDATTTPIRRLCMLAPANFGSPLAALGKSVLGRILKGWRWDLRHLGETGQRILNSLELASPYSWQLALDDLFDANFPIFDPNNLLATVMVGSGPYAGIREIAHEAGSDGTVRVSTANLNAHYFLVDFVDPEKPVLKQESDVKHPIAFAVFARNHTTIHDPKEEVQRAEWEKTLLDSLSATPANYSAHVQDCGNLTAATFAARPNDPNFHQYMHVVFRLRDQFGAGIADYVIDFYDPDDRTDVAYRAMHGGIIEKVTAYSLDSSYRSFLLDMTSLLKFLKEKPGYEIDLSVAAARMSDDIGFRNPSNKALGMDVFQSKGKTFMYPNEPVLVELILYRDPDKGVFRLKRA
;
A
#
# COMPACT_ATOMS: atom_id res chain seq x y z
N MET A 1 -15.48 -21.02 -24.92
CA MET A 1 -14.46 -21.00 -25.98
C MET A 1 -13.85 -19.60 -25.96
N ALA A 2 -12.68 -19.44 -25.34
CA ALA A 2 -11.95 -18.18 -25.35
C ALA A 2 -11.45 -17.96 -26.78
N GLY A 3 -11.97 -16.95 -27.46
CA GLY A 3 -11.51 -16.55 -28.77
C GLY A 3 -10.02 -16.22 -28.69
N ASN A 4 -9.23 -16.75 -29.61
CA ASN A 4 -7.81 -16.55 -29.79
C ASN A 4 -7.49 -15.06 -30.02
N MET A 5 -7.56 -14.22 -28.97
CA MET A 5 -7.02 -12.85 -29.04
C MET A 5 -5.49 -12.99 -29.00
N LYS A 6 -4.84 -12.98 -30.17
CA LYS A 6 -3.40 -12.76 -30.24
C LYS A 6 -3.13 -11.36 -29.66
N PRO A 7 -2.35 -11.25 -28.59
CA PRO A 7 -2.03 -9.93 -28.05
C PRO A 7 -1.16 -9.17 -29.06
N ASP A 8 -1.69 -8.06 -29.57
CA ASP A 8 -1.00 -7.23 -30.57
C ASP A 8 0.16 -6.42 -29.98
N LEU A 9 0.16 -6.24 -28.66
CA LEU A 9 1.12 -5.39 -27.94
C LEU A 9 2.18 -6.23 -27.19
N PRO A 10 3.38 -5.68 -26.99
CA PRO A 10 4.35 -6.30 -26.10
C PRO A 10 3.82 -6.37 -24.66
N LEU A 11 4.10 -7.49 -24.00
CA LEU A 11 3.88 -7.70 -22.58
C LEU A 11 5.23 -7.60 -21.88
N ILE A 12 5.40 -6.58 -21.06
CA ILE A 12 6.64 -6.35 -20.32
C ILE A 12 6.53 -7.02 -18.96
N ILE A 13 7.56 -7.75 -18.56
CA ILE A 13 7.76 -8.18 -17.18
C ILE A 13 8.88 -7.32 -16.61
N LEU A 14 8.52 -6.48 -15.63
CA LEU A 14 9.47 -5.66 -14.89
C LEU A 14 9.81 -6.36 -13.59
N HIS A 15 11.05 -6.80 -13.48
CA HIS A 15 11.54 -7.44 -12.27
C HIS A 15 11.72 -6.43 -11.14
N GLY A 16 11.48 -6.88 -9.90
CA GLY A 16 11.77 -6.07 -8.72
C GLY A 16 13.23 -5.67 -8.67
N TRP A 17 13.52 -4.57 -8.01
CA TRP A 17 14.85 -3.97 -7.92
C TRP A 17 15.97 -4.93 -7.42
N SER A 18 15.62 -5.98 -6.71
CA SER A 18 16.57 -6.94 -6.12
C SER A 18 16.46 -8.38 -6.67
N ASP A 19 15.59 -8.62 -7.64
CA ASP A 19 15.38 -9.93 -8.22
C ASP A 19 16.48 -10.35 -9.18
N THR A 20 16.64 -11.69 -9.38
CA THR A 20 17.57 -12.25 -10.36
C THR A 20 16.82 -12.70 -11.62
N SER A 21 17.52 -12.75 -12.80
CA SER A 21 16.98 -13.14 -14.11
C SER A 21 16.23 -14.46 -14.13
N LYS A 22 16.53 -15.31 -13.18
CA LYS A 22 15.99 -16.67 -13.15
C LYS A 22 14.65 -16.76 -12.44
N SER A 23 14.28 -15.73 -11.62
CA SER A 23 13.08 -15.79 -10.78
C SER A 23 11.79 -15.78 -11.61
N PHE A 24 11.79 -15.08 -12.74
CA PHE A 24 10.61 -14.93 -13.59
C PHE A 24 10.65 -15.73 -14.89
N GLN A 25 11.70 -16.51 -15.13
CA GLN A 25 11.78 -17.33 -16.34
C GLN A 25 10.57 -18.26 -16.51
N SER A 26 10.12 -18.88 -15.42
CA SER A 26 8.95 -19.75 -15.42
C SER A 26 7.68 -19.00 -15.86
N LEU A 27 7.46 -17.76 -15.35
CA LEU A 27 6.34 -16.91 -15.74
C LEU A 27 6.46 -16.47 -17.20
N ALA A 28 7.65 -16.04 -17.62
CA ALA A 28 7.88 -15.59 -18.99
C ALA A 28 7.63 -16.73 -19.99
N ASP A 29 8.12 -17.93 -19.71
CA ASP A 29 7.91 -19.11 -20.56
C ASP A 29 6.44 -19.53 -20.62
N TYR A 30 5.75 -19.48 -19.46
CA TYR A 30 4.30 -19.74 -19.40
C TYR A 30 3.53 -18.74 -20.29
N LEU A 31 3.80 -17.44 -20.17
CA LEU A 31 3.13 -16.40 -20.95
C LEU A 31 3.46 -16.47 -22.45
N LYS A 32 4.71 -16.80 -22.81
CA LYS A 32 5.11 -17.08 -24.20
C LYS A 32 4.33 -18.26 -24.78
N ALA A 33 4.12 -19.33 -23.97
CA ALA A 33 3.31 -20.48 -24.37
C ALA A 33 1.82 -20.13 -24.55
N GLN A 34 1.30 -19.12 -23.82
CA GLN A 34 -0.04 -18.57 -24.03
C GLN A 34 -0.11 -17.61 -25.24
N GLY A 35 1.00 -17.36 -25.94
CA GLY A 35 1.07 -16.55 -27.17
C GLY A 35 1.38 -15.08 -26.95
N PHE A 36 1.75 -14.65 -25.74
CA PHE A 36 2.15 -13.27 -25.48
C PHE A 36 3.55 -12.96 -26.03
N LYS A 37 3.75 -11.73 -26.48
CA LYS A 37 5.06 -11.19 -26.89
C LYS A 37 5.79 -10.63 -25.66
N VAL A 38 6.41 -11.52 -24.88
CA VAL A 38 7.02 -11.16 -23.61
C VAL A 38 8.39 -10.49 -23.82
N VAL A 39 8.58 -9.35 -23.15
CA VAL A 39 9.85 -8.62 -23.03
C VAL A 39 10.19 -8.54 -21.53
N GLU A 40 11.34 -9.07 -21.15
CA GLU A 40 11.82 -9.02 -19.76
C GLU A 40 12.76 -7.82 -19.59
N ILE A 41 12.47 -6.96 -18.62
CA ILE A 41 13.29 -5.78 -18.28
C ILE A 41 13.79 -5.91 -16.85
N TRP A 42 15.08 -5.69 -16.68
CA TRP A 42 15.80 -5.74 -15.42
C TRP A 42 16.25 -4.36 -15.02
N LEU A 43 15.69 -3.84 -13.94
CA LEU A 43 16.14 -2.55 -13.45
C LEU A 43 17.58 -2.58 -12.98
N GLY A 44 18.05 -3.72 -12.47
CA GLY A 44 19.45 -3.89 -12.07
C GLY A 44 20.50 -3.65 -13.17
N ASP A 45 20.10 -3.76 -14.44
CA ASP A 45 20.96 -3.45 -15.58
C ASP A 45 21.07 -1.94 -15.86
N TYR A 46 20.13 -1.15 -15.32
CA TYR A 46 19.99 0.29 -15.62
C TYR A 46 20.36 1.18 -14.45
N ILE A 47 20.35 0.67 -13.22
CA ILE A 47 20.58 1.45 -12.01
C ILE A 47 21.32 0.63 -10.96
N SER A 48 22.26 1.29 -10.26
CA SER A 48 23.01 0.68 -9.16
C SER A 48 22.17 0.62 -7.87
N MET A 49 22.68 -0.11 -6.88
CA MET A 49 22.11 -0.17 -5.52
C MET A 49 22.66 0.92 -4.58
N HIS A 50 23.17 2.03 -5.13
CA HIS A 50 23.75 3.10 -4.35
C HIS A 50 22.73 3.72 -3.38
N ASP A 51 23.15 4.04 -2.15
CA ASP A 51 22.28 4.55 -1.07
C ASP A 51 21.59 5.88 -1.38
N LYS A 52 22.05 6.64 -2.38
CA LYS A 52 21.45 7.90 -2.81
C LYS A 52 20.36 7.74 -3.88
N ILE A 53 20.18 6.54 -4.44
CA ILE A 53 19.15 6.27 -5.43
C ILE A 53 17.77 6.33 -4.78
N GLU A 54 16.85 7.04 -5.40
CA GLU A 54 15.47 7.24 -4.97
C GLU A 54 14.49 6.51 -5.92
N MET A 55 13.23 6.35 -5.51
CA MET A 55 12.20 5.75 -6.35
C MET A 55 12.00 6.47 -7.69
N LYS A 56 12.17 7.81 -7.70
CA LYS A 56 12.10 8.58 -8.95
C LYS A 56 13.20 8.19 -9.96
N ASP A 57 14.38 7.79 -9.47
CA ASP A 57 15.47 7.34 -10.33
C ASP A 57 15.16 5.97 -10.95
N LEU A 58 14.41 5.12 -10.23
CA LEU A 58 13.92 3.85 -10.77
C LEU A 58 12.88 4.08 -11.88
N GLY A 59 11.97 5.06 -11.71
CA GLY A 59 11.02 5.47 -12.75
C GLY A 59 11.74 5.94 -14.02
N PHE A 60 12.73 6.81 -13.89
CA PHE A 60 13.57 7.26 -15.02
C PHE A 60 14.37 6.11 -15.66
N SER A 61 14.90 5.19 -14.84
CA SER A 61 15.61 4.01 -15.35
C SER A 61 14.68 3.11 -16.17
N PHE A 62 13.43 2.98 -15.77
CA PHE A 62 12.46 2.23 -16.55
C PHE A 62 12.14 2.93 -17.89
N ILE A 63 12.01 4.27 -17.91
CA ILE A 63 11.86 5.03 -19.17
C ILE A 63 13.03 4.76 -20.11
N ARG A 64 14.27 4.79 -19.61
CA ARG A 64 15.45 4.47 -20.40
C ARG A 64 15.45 3.05 -20.92
N ALA A 65 15.10 2.09 -20.06
CA ALA A 65 15.01 0.68 -20.42
C ALA A 65 14.01 0.44 -21.56
N LEU A 66 12.86 1.12 -21.54
CA LEU A 66 11.89 1.07 -22.63
C LEU A 66 12.49 1.59 -23.95
N ALA A 67 13.20 2.72 -23.90
CA ALA A 67 13.85 3.30 -25.08
C ALA A 67 14.92 2.39 -25.67
N ASP A 68 15.80 1.81 -24.84
CA ASP A 68 16.86 0.90 -25.26
C ASP A 68 16.29 -0.39 -25.87
N ASN A 69 15.15 -0.87 -25.37
CA ASN A 69 14.44 -2.02 -25.93
C ASN A 69 13.51 -1.64 -27.10
N LYS A 70 13.54 -0.38 -27.57
CA LYS A 70 12.75 0.14 -28.69
C LYS A 70 11.24 -0.02 -28.49
N ILE A 71 10.79 0.03 -27.24
CA ILE A 71 9.39 -0.03 -26.86
C ILE A 71 8.81 1.38 -26.94
N LYS A 72 7.70 1.51 -27.66
CA LYS A 72 6.99 2.79 -27.80
C LYS A 72 6.33 3.17 -26.46
N THR A 73 6.31 4.47 -26.18
CA THR A 73 5.65 5.05 -25.00
C THR A 73 4.42 5.90 -25.38
N ALA A 74 3.83 5.65 -26.55
CA ALA A 74 2.55 6.21 -26.91
C ALA A 74 1.42 5.61 -26.06
N ARG A 75 0.27 6.27 -26.02
CA ARG A 75 -0.90 5.76 -25.28
C ARG A 75 -1.16 4.28 -25.58
N HIS A 76 -1.33 3.47 -24.51
CA HIS A 76 -1.69 2.06 -24.58
C HIS A 76 -0.80 1.22 -25.52
N SER A 77 0.51 1.45 -25.48
CA SER A 77 1.48 0.80 -26.38
C SER A 77 2.03 -0.53 -25.85
N PHE A 78 1.81 -0.84 -24.57
CA PHE A 78 2.20 -2.14 -23.97
C PHE A 78 1.34 -2.51 -22.76
N ASP A 79 1.38 -3.79 -22.40
CA ASP A 79 0.88 -4.32 -21.13
C ASP A 79 2.06 -4.56 -20.18
N LEU A 80 1.86 -4.45 -18.86
CA LEU A 80 2.93 -4.53 -17.87
C LEU A 80 2.57 -5.48 -16.73
N ILE A 81 3.50 -6.40 -16.42
CA ILE A 81 3.49 -7.18 -15.17
C ILE A 81 4.63 -6.68 -14.30
N VAL A 82 4.34 -6.44 -13.03
CA VAL A 82 5.35 -6.06 -12.03
C VAL A 82 5.23 -6.93 -10.79
N HIS A 83 6.32 -7.05 -10.03
CA HIS A 83 6.35 -7.78 -8.77
C HIS A 83 6.98 -6.94 -7.67
N SER A 84 6.45 -7.06 -6.44
CA SER A 84 7.04 -6.47 -5.24
C SER A 84 7.26 -4.95 -5.37
N THR A 85 8.49 -4.45 -5.18
CA THR A 85 8.89 -3.05 -5.37
C THR A 85 8.53 -2.51 -6.76
N GLY A 86 8.43 -3.39 -7.76
CA GLY A 86 8.03 -3.02 -9.13
C GLY A 86 6.67 -2.32 -9.21
N GLY A 87 5.78 -2.55 -8.23
CA GLY A 87 4.51 -1.82 -8.11
C GLY A 87 4.72 -0.31 -7.91
N LEU A 88 5.60 0.06 -6.98
CA LEU A 88 5.96 1.47 -6.76
C LEU A 88 6.71 2.07 -7.95
N VAL A 89 7.58 1.29 -8.59
CA VAL A 89 8.29 1.74 -9.81
C VAL A 89 7.31 2.03 -10.95
N ALA A 90 6.31 1.17 -11.16
CA ALA A 90 5.29 1.38 -12.19
C ALA A 90 4.44 2.64 -11.92
N ARG A 91 4.04 2.88 -10.66
CA ARG A 91 3.29 4.07 -10.27
C ARG A 91 4.13 5.34 -10.44
N GLU A 92 5.39 5.30 -10.02
CA GLU A 92 6.34 6.42 -10.21
C GLU A 92 6.60 6.69 -11.70
N PHE A 93 6.76 5.64 -12.51
CA PHE A 93 6.87 5.75 -13.96
C PHE A 93 5.64 6.44 -14.57
N LEU A 94 4.43 6.03 -14.17
CA LEU A 94 3.18 6.63 -14.64
C LEU A 94 3.12 8.12 -14.26
N ARG A 95 3.49 8.45 -13.03
CA ARG A 95 3.55 9.84 -12.57
C ARG A 95 4.50 10.68 -13.44
N GLN A 96 5.67 10.14 -13.80
CA GLN A 96 6.67 10.83 -14.60
C GLN A 96 6.27 10.95 -16.07
N ILE A 97 5.91 9.84 -16.71
CA ILE A 97 5.67 9.80 -18.15
C ILE A 97 4.39 10.54 -18.55
N CYS A 98 3.41 10.63 -17.64
CA CYS A 98 2.17 11.37 -17.85
C CYS A 98 2.26 12.84 -17.42
N THR A 99 3.43 13.33 -16.94
CA THR A 99 3.66 14.74 -16.61
C THR A 99 4.16 15.47 -17.85
N ARG A 100 3.47 16.55 -18.22
CA ARG A 100 3.82 17.44 -19.32
C ARG A 100 4.95 18.40 -18.91
N GLU A 101 5.52 19.10 -19.90
CA GLU A 101 6.60 20.10 -19.66
C GLU A 101 6.16 21.26 -18.76
N ASP A 102 4.87 21.60 -18.76
CA ASP A 102 4.29 22.63 -17.88
C ASP A 102 4.02 22.13 -16.43
N GLY A 103 4.36 20.89 -16.15
CA GLY A 103 4.15 20.23 -14.84
C GLY A 103 2.74 19.68 -14.64
N THR A 104 1.81 19.87 -15.58
CA THR A 104 0.48 19.26 -15.48
C THR A 104 0.54 17.76 -15.81
N ARG A 105 -0.36 16.98 -15.18
CA ARG A 105 -0.45 15.54 -15.39
C ARG A 105 -1.66 15.20 -16.28
N ASP A 106 -1.45 14.28 -17.22
CA ASP A 106 -2.48 13.85 -18.16
C ASP A 106 -2.56 12.31 -18.17
N ALA A 107 -3.52 11.77 -17.43
CA ALA A 107 -3.75 10.32 -17.34
C ALA A 107 -4.09 9.67 -18.70
N THR A 108 -4.61 10.45 -19.65
CA THR A 108 -5.00 9.94 -20.98
C THR A 108 -3.79 9.59 -21.84
N THR A 109 -2.59 10.00 -21.47
CA THR A 109 -1.35 9.73 -22.20
C THR A 109 -0.65 8.44 -21.77
N THR A 110 -1.19 7.72 -20.76
CA THR A 110 -0.54 6.52 -20.23
C THR A 110 -0.16 5.51 -21.32
N PRO A 111 1.10 5.08 -21.38
CA PRO A 111 1.53 4.05 -22.33
C PRO A 111 1.11 2.64 -21.91
N ILE A 112 0.80 2.42 -20.63
CA ILE A 112 0.36 1.14 -20.11
C ILE A 112 -1.14 0.99 -20.37
N ARG A 113 -1.55 -0.08 -21.03
CA ARG A 113 -2.95 -0.44 -21.22
C ARG A 113 -3.47 -1.27 -20.04
N ARG A 114 -2.72 -2.28 -19.65
CA ARG A 114 -3.03 -3.19 -18.54
C ARG A 114 -1.84 -3.33 -17.62
N LEU A 115 -2.08 -3.23 -16.32
CA LEU A 115 -1.06 -3.33 -15.28
C LEU A 115 -1.44 -4.46 -14.32
N CYS A 116 -0.72 -5.57 -14.37
CA CYS A 116 -0.86 -6.65 -13.41
C CYS A 116 0.26 -6.55 -12.36
N MET A 117 -0.10 -6.34 -11.11
CA MET A 117 0.82 -6.23 -9.99
C MET A 117 0.79 -7.52 -9.16
N LEU A 118 1.90 -8.22 -9.08
CA LEU A 118 2.06 -9.43 -8.28
C LEU A 118 2.72 -9.05 -6.95
N ALA A 119 2.01 -9.22 -5.84
CA ALA A 119 2.45 -8.86 -4.48
C ALA A 119 3.15 -7.49 -4.38
N PRO A 120 2.54 -6.40 -4.86
CA PRO A 120 3.18 -5.08 -4.87
C PRO A 120 3.28 -4.51 -3.46
N ALA A 121 4.40 -3.85 -3.15
CA ALA A 121 4.59 -3.11 -1.90
C ALA A 121 4.01 -1.67 -2.00
N ASN A 122 2.75 -1.52 -2.44
CA ASN A 122 2.13 -0.22 -2.76
C ASN A 122 2.10 0.77 -1.61
N PHE A 123 1.95 0.28 -0.37
CA PHE A 123 1.98 1.07 0.87
C PHE A 123 3.07 0.56 1.83
N GLY A 124 4.15 0.01 1.26
CA GLY A 124 5.30 -0.45 2.01
C GLY A 124 5.26 -1.93 2.42
N SER A 125 6.30 -2.31 3.14
CA SER A 125 6.55 -3.67 3.62
C SER A 125 6.99 -3.67 5.08
N PRO A 126 6.47 -4.56 5.93
CA PRO A 126 6.92 -4.70 7.32
C PRO A 126 8.40 -5.07 7.42
N LEU A 127 8.97 -5.70 6.40
CA LEU A 127 10.37 -6.10 6.38
C LEU A 127 11.34 -4.93 6.16
N ALA A 128 10.89 -3.83 5.57
CA ALA A 128 11.75 -2.66 5.34
C ALA A 128 12.26 -2.06 6.65
N ALA A 129 11.44 -2.08 7.73
CA ALA A 129 11.80 -1.59 9.05
C ALA A 129 12.76 -2.53 9.83
N LEU A 130 12.84 -3.82 9.48
CA LEU A 130 13.73 -4.79 10.13
C LEU A 130 15.22 -4.59 9.80
N GLY A 131 15.52 -3.62 8.95
CA GLY A 131 16.86 -3.19 8.62
C GLY A 131 17.48 -3.92 7.43
N LYS A 132 18.57 -3.33 6.96
CA LYS A 132 19.32 -3.66 5.74
C LYS A 132 19.68 -5.14 5.60
N SER A 133 19.97 -5.81 6.71
CA SER A 133 20.45 -7.20 6.69
C SER A 133 19.34 -8.23 6.45
N VAL A 134 18.12 -7.98 6.92
CA VAL A 134 16.99 -8.92 6.80
C VAL A 134 16.33 -8.79 5.44
N LEU A 135 15.98 -7.58 5.04
CA LEU A 135 15.37 -7.35 3.73
C LEU A 135 16.32 -7.74 2.59
N GLY A 136 17.60 -7.42 2.72
CA GLY A 136 18.63 -7.82 1.75
C GLY A 136 18.80 -9.34 1.63
N ARG A 137 18.62 -10.10 2.72
CA ARG A 137 18.66 -11.58 2.67
C ARG A 137 17.41 -12.18 2.04
N ILE A 138 16.24 -11.59 2.30
CA ILE A 138 14.96 -12.08 1.78
C ILE A 138 14.83 -11.74 0.28
N LEU A 139 15.25 -10.53 -0.11
CA LEU A 139 15.14 -10.04 -1.48
C LEU A 139 16.31 -10.54 -2.38
N LYS A 140 17.52 -10.68 -1.87
CA LYS A 140 18.71 -11.03 -2.69
C LYS A 140 18.90 -12.51 -2.94
N GLY A 141 18.17 -13.41 -2.28
CA GLY A 141 18.53 -14.85 -2.39
C GLY A 141 20.05 -15.01 -2.24
N TRP A 142 20.56 -15.94 -1.57
CA TRP A 142 21.92 -16.30 -1.12
C TRP A 142 23.16 -16.03 -2.04
N ARG A 143 23.15 -15.07 -2.96
CA ARG A 143 24.35 -14.70 -3.75
C ARG A 143 24.85 -13.30 -3.40
N TRP A 144 25.78 -13.25 -2.46
CA TRP A 144 26.61 -12.08 -2.19
C TRP A 144 27.61 -11.90 -3.35
N ASP A 145 27.42 -10.85 -4.15
CA ASP A 145 28.52 -10.31 -4.93
C ASP A 145 29.32 -9.37 -4.01
N LEU A 146 30.54 -9.80 -3.66
CA LEU A 146 31.43 -9.09 -2.72
C LEU A 146 31.86 -7.69 -3.21
N ARG A 147 31.49 -7.28 -4.43
CA ARG A 147 31.87 -5.99 -5.02
C ARG A 147 31.06 -4.79 -4.52
N HIS A 148 29.95 -5.02 -3.83
CA HIS A 148 29.05 -3.97 -3.30
C HIS A 148 28.85 -4.09 -1.78
N LEU A 149 29.90 -4.44 -1.05
CA LEU A 149 29.91 -4.46 0.41
C LEU A 149 29.70 -3.02 0.94
N GLY A 150 28.47 -2.68 1.34
CA GLY A 150 28.16 -1.42 2.00
C GLY A 150 27.02 -0.61 1.39
N GLU A 151 26.66 -0.79 0.13
CA GLU A 151 25.56 -0.07 -0.51
C GLU A 151 24.29 -0.94 -0.54
N THR A 152 23.19 -0.42 0.00
CA THR A 152 21.94 -1.18 0.21
C THR A 152 20.72 -0.49 -0.34
N GLY A 153 20.87 0.66 -1.04
CA GLY A 153 19.77 1.45 -1.54
C GLY A 153 18.92 2.04 -0.41
N GLN A 154 19.55 2.68 0.57
CA GLN A 154 18.89 3.15 1.78
C GLN A 154 17.65 3.99 1.52
N ARG A 155 17.67 4.90 0.54
CA ARG A 155 16.52 5.76 0.24
C ARG A 155 15.36 4.98 -0.37
N ILE A 156 15.64 3.92 -1.13
CA ILE A 156 14.59 3.03 -1.63
C ILE A 156 13.99 2.24 -0.47
N LEU A 157 14.81 1.72 0.46
CA LEU A 157 14.32 1.04 1.66
C LEU A 157 13.45 1.96 2.52
N ASN A 158 13.86 3.22 2.71
CA ASN A 158 13.05 4.21 3.41
C ASN A 158 11.69 4.44 2.73
N SER A 159 11.65 4.44 1.39
CA SER A 159 10.38 4.55 0.64
C SER A 159 9.50 3.29 0.77
N LEU A 160 10.10 2.13 1.07
CA LEU A 160 9.42 0.86 1.27
C LEU A 160 8.98 0.63 2.72
N GLU A 161 9.40 1.44 3.69
CA GLU A 161 8.90 1.32 5.06
C GLU A 161 7.40 1.58 5.12
N LEU A 162 6.73 0.89 6.06
CA LEU A 162 5.33 1.17 6.37
C LEU A 162 5.18 2.63 6.83
N ALA A 163 4.07 3.26 6.47
CA ALA A 163 3.80 4.67 6.75
C ALA A 163 4.82 5.66 6.12
N SER A 164 5.56 5.26 5.09
CA SER A 164 6.50 6.13 4.39
C SER A 164 5.80 7.36 3.81
N PRO A 165 6.34 8.58 4.02
CA PRO A 165 5.83 9.79 3.35
C PRO A 165 5.83 9.68 1.83
N TYR A 166 6.71 8.86 1.26
CA TYR A 166 6.76 8.61 -0.17
C TYR A 166 5.49 7.89 -0.66
N SER A 167 5.11 6.75 -0.04
CA SER A 167 3.91 6.01 -0.43
C SER A 167 2.63 6.81 -0.14
N TRP A 168 2.63 7.60 0.94
CA TRP A 168 1.57 8.55 1.26
C TRP A 168 1.37 9.58 0.14
N GLN A 169 2.45 10.28 -0.25
CA GLN A 169 2.37 11.30 -1.29
C GLN A 169 2.01 10.70 -2.66
N LEU A 170 2.55 9.52 -2.98
CA LEU A 170 2.23 8.82 -4.22
C LEU A 170 0.73 8.50 -4.30
N ALA A 171 0.11 8.07 -3.19
CA ALA A 171 -1.32 7.82 -3.14
C ALA A 171 -2.15 9.10 -3.31
N LEU A 172 -1.73 10.22 -2.71
CA LEU A 172 -2.38 11.52 -2.94
C LEU A 172 -2.30 11.93 -4.40
N ASP A 173 -1.19 11.61 -5.07
CA ASP A 173 -0.93 12.01 -6.45
C ASP A 173 -1.68 11.16 -7.48
N ASP A 174 -1.84 9.84 -7.26
CA ASP A 174 -2.34 8.92 -8.27
C ASP A 174 -3.67 8.21 -7.93
N LEU A 175 -4.05 8.12 -6.64
CA LEU A 175 -5.30 7.52 -6.22
C LEU A 175 -6.38 8.55 -5.89
N PHE A 176 -6.01 9.70 -5.33
CA PHE A 176 -6.94 10.69 -4.81
C PHE A 176 -6.96 12.01 -5.57
N ASP A 177 -6.03 12.25 -6.52
CA ASP A 177 -6.06 13.44 -7.37
C ASP A 177 -7.13 13.31 -8.45
N ALA A 178 -8.22 14.05 -8.30
CA ALA A 178 -9.31 14.06 -9.28
C ALA A 178 -8.88 14.56 -10.67
N ASN A 179 -7.77 15.33 -10.77
CA ASN A 179 -7.23 15.85 -12.04
C ASN A 179 -6.31 14.83 -12.73
N PHE A 180 -5.91 13.78 -12.04
CA PHE A 180 -5.08 12.71 -12.57
C PHE A 180 -5.69 11.32 -12.35
N PRO A 181 -6.88 11.02 -12.93
CA PRO A 181 -7.58 9.76 -12.73
C PRO A 181 -6.89 8.61 -13.49
N ILE A 182 -5.65 8.27 -13.11
CA ILE A 182 -4.85 7.30 -13.85
C ILE A 182 -5.47 5.90 -13.82
N PHE A 183 -6.12 5.52 -12.71
CA PHE A 183 -6.79 4.23 -12.55
C PHE A 183 -8.26 4.22 -13.03
N ASP A 184 -8.69 5.25 -13.81
CA ASP A 184 -9.95 5.15 -14.56
C ASP A 184 -9.81 4.02 -15.60
N PRO A 185 -10.79 3.11 -15.72
CA PRO A 185 -10.74 1.99 -16.68
C PRO A 185 -10.53 2.39 -18.14
N ASN A 186 -10.84 3.63 -18.52
CA ASN A 186 -10.53 4.15 -19.85
C ASN A 186 -9.07 4.55 -20.03
N ASN A 187 -8.33 4.75 -18.92
CA ASN A 187 -6.92 5.10 -18.94
C ASN A 187 -6.06 3.86 -18.66
N LEU A 188 -6.25 3.18 -17.55
CA LEU A 188 -5.43 2.05 -17.12
C LEU A 188 -6.28 0.96 -16.46
N LEU A 189 -6.16 -0.28 -16.94
CA LEU A 189 -6.80 -1.43 -16.31
C LEU A 189 -5.80 -2.10 -15.37
N ALA A 190 -5.94 -1.86 -14.07
CA ALA A 190 -5.03 -2.40 -13.06
C ALA A 190 -5.61 -3.62 -12.35
N THR A 191 -4.78 -4.62 -12.08
CA THR A 191 -5.11 -5.80 -11.27
C THR A 191 -4.00 -6.04 -10.27
N VAL A 192 -4.35 -6.20 -9.00
CA VAL A 192 -3.44 -6.60 -7.93
C VAL A 192 -3.72 -8.04 -7.55
N MET A 193 -2.70 -8.88 -7.57
CA MET A 193 -2.72 -10.27 -7.10
C MET A 193 -1.72 -10.39 -5.96
N VAL A 194 -2.17 -10.78 -4.77
CA VAL A 194 -1.31 -10.88 -3.57
C VAL A 194 -1.53 -12.20 -2.86
N GLY A 195 -0.50 -12.69 -2.18
CA GLY A 195 -0.59 -13.86 -1.31
C GLY A 195 -0.98 -13.51 0.12
N SER A 196 -1.50 -14.49 0.85
CA SER A 196 -1.66 -14.46 2.31
C SER A 196 -1.12 -15.75 2.96
N GLY A 197 -0.36 -16.53 2.21
CA GLY A 197 0.22 -17.78 2.68
C GLY A 197 1.58 -17.57 3.35
N PRO A 198 1.86 -18.31 4.44
CA PRO A 198 3.14 -18.21 5.14
C PRO A 198 4.30 -18.80 4.31
N TYR A 199 5.51 -18.37 4.63
CA TYR A 199 6.71 -19.10 4.23
C TYR A 199 6.86 -20.38 5.05
N ALA A 200 7.46 -21.41 4.45
CA ALA A 200 7.87 -22.61 5.18
C ALA A 200 9.32 -22.49 5.70
N GLY A 201 9.60 -23.05 6.89
CA GLY A 201 10.94 -23.17 7.43
C GLY A 201 11.50 -21.90 8.10
N ILE A 202 12.79 -21.66 8.00
CA ILE A 202 13.52 -20.57 8.71
C ILE A 202 12.96 -19.16 8.39
N ARG A 203 12.28 -18.98 7.27
CA ARG A 203 11.65 -17.71 6.89
C ARG A 203 10.35 -17.42 7.67
N GLU A 204 9.81 -18.42 8.36
CA GLU A 204 8.62 -18.29 9.21
C GLU A 204 8.81 -17.28 10.36
N ILE A 205 10.06 -17.10 10.85
CA ILE A 205 10.38 -16.18 11.96
C ILE A 205 10.10 -14.70 11.61
N ALA A 206 10.11 -14.34 10.33
CA ALA A 206 9.81 -12.98 9.87
C ALA A 206 8.37 -12.84 9.35
N HIS A 207 7.57 -13.90 9.45
CA HIS A 207 6.18 -13.90 8.96
C HIS A 207 5.28 -13.09 9.89
N GLU A 208 4.50 -12.18 9.29
CA GLU A 208 3.46 -11.41 9.95
C GLU A 208 2.09 -11.89 9.44
N ALA A 209 1.15 -12.11 10.33
CA ALA A 209 -0.22 -12.52 9.96
C ALA A 209 -0.85 -11.50 8.99
N GLY A 210 -1.68 -11.97 8.05
CA GLY A 210 -2.25 -11.12 7.01
C GLY A 210 -1.24 -10.63 5.97
N SER A 211 -0.11 -11.34 5.82
CA SER A 211 0.91 -11.05 4.81
C SER A 211 1.28 -12.29 4.00
N ASP A 212 1.92 -12.07 2.85
CA ASP A 212 2.54 -13.12 2.06
C ASP A 212 3.98 -13.47 2.53
N GLY A 213 4.34 -12.98 3.72
CA GLY A 213 5.66 -13.09 4.32
C GLY A 213 6.61 -11.93 3.97
N THR A 214 6.21 -11.02 3.10
CA THR A 214 6.98 -9.83 2.70
C THR A 214 6.11 -8.58 2.66
N VAL A 215 4.91 -8.68 2.11
CA VAL A 215 3.97 -7.57 1.94
C VAL A 215 2.66 -7.95 2.62
N ARG A 216 2.05 -7.03 3.36
CA ARG A 216 0.70 -7.21 3.91
C ARG A 216 -0.33 -7.21 2.78
N VAL A 217 -1.35 -8.03 2.90
CA VAL A 217 -2.49 -8.02 1.96
C VAL A 217 -3.06 -6.60 1.83
N SER A 218 -3.28 -5.93 2.94
CA SER A 218 -3.81 -4.56 2.97
C SER A 218 -2.86 -3.51 2.40
N THR A 219 -1.52 -3.68 2.50
CA THR A 219 -0.58 -2.72 1.90
C THR A 219 -0.33 -2.94 0.42
N ALA A 220 -0.74 -4.09 -0.12
CA ALA A 220 -0.72 -4.35 -1.56
C ALA A 220 -1.92 -3.73 -2.29
N ASN A 221 -3.06 -3.59 -1.62
CA ASN A 221 -4.31 -3.12 -2.20
C ASN A 221 -4.22 -1.63 -2.57
N LEU A 222 -4.74 -1.27 -3.76
CA LEU A 222 -4.84 0.11 -4.22
C LEU A 222 -6.22 0.73 -3.95
N ASN A 223 -7.21 -0.07 -3.54
CA ASN A 223 -8.50 0.46 -3.07
C ASN A 223 -8.30 1.08 -1.69
N ALA A 224 -7.93 2.35 -1.68
CA ALA A 224 -7.51 3.09 -0.50
C ALA A 224 -8.52 4.18 -0.14
N HIS A 225 -8.44 4.64 1.10
CA HIS A 225 -9.27 5.71 1.65
C HIS A 225 -8.39 6.80 2.25
N TYR A 226 -8.81 8.05 2.14
CA TYR A 226 -8.12 9.21 2.72
C TYR A 226 -9.09 10.07 3.49
N PHE A 227 -8.71 10.43 4.71
CA PHE A 227 -9.45 11.31 5.61
C PHE A 227 -8.55 12.43 6.10
N LEU A 228 -9.03 13.67 6.03
CA LEU A 228 -8.41 14.83 6.63
C LEU A 228 -9.32 15.40 7.70
N VAL A 229 -8.89 15.33 8.97
CA VAL A 229 -9.65 15.82 10.14
C VAL A 229 -8.93 17.01 10.75
N ASP A 230 -9.66 18.08 10.95
CA ASP A 230 -9.16 19.34 11.50
C ASP A 230 -9.73 19.57 12.90
N PHE A 231 -8.84 19.71 13.86
CA PHE A 231 -9.12 20.01 15.26
C PHE A 231 -9.02 21.50 15.59
N VAL A 232 -9.48 22.38 14.69
CA VAL A 232 -9.56 23.83 14.98
C VAL A 232 -10.33 24.09 16.27
N ASP A 233 -11.44 23.39 16.48
CA ASP A 233 -12.11 23.21 17.77
C ASP A 233 -11.82 21.76 18.25
N PRO A 234 -11.03 21.60 19.32
CA PRO A 234 -10.66 20.26 19.78
C PRO A 234 -11.87 19.44 20.26
N GLU A 235 -12.97 20.07 20.67
CA GLU A 235 -14.19 19.40 21.10
C GLU A 235 -15.16 19.08 19.93
N LYS A 236 -14.90 19.65 18.75
CA LYS A 236 -15.73 19.51 17.55
C LYS A 236 -14.86 19.36 16.31
N PRO A 237 -14.18 18.22 16.14
CA PRO A 237 -13.35 17.99 14.97
C PRO A 237 -14.20 18.04 13.68
N VAL A 238 -13.60 18.53 12.62
CA VAL A 238 -14.25 18.69 11.32
C VAL A 238 -13.58 17.80 10.29
N LEU A 239 -14.33 16.90 9.68
CA LEU A 239 -13.87 16.16 8.50
C LEU A 239 -13.81 17.13 7.32
N LYS A 240 -12.59 17.54 6.95
CA LYS A 240 -12.33 18.49 5.85
C LYS A 240 -12.35 17.82 4.49
N GLN A 241 -11.88 16.59 4.44
CA GLN A 241 -11.81 15.81 3.21
C GLN A 241 -12.02 14.34 3.50
N GLU A 242 -12.82 13.71 2.65
CA GLU A 242 -12.97 12.27 2.53
C GLU A 242 -12.79 11.93 1.05
N SER A 243 -11.90 11.01 0.74
CA SER A 243 -11.64 10.57 -0.62
C SER A 243 -11.52 9.06 -0.68
N ASP A 244 -12.29 8.45 -1.54
CA ASP A 244 -12.18 7.04 -1.92
C ASP A 244 -11.56 6.95 -3.31
N VAL A 245 -10.96 5.83 -3.62
CA VAL A 245 -10.57 5.51 -5.00
C VAL A 245 -11.84 5.47 -5.86
N LYS A 246 -11.88 6.32 -6.88
CA LYS A 246 -13.11 6.58 -7.66
C LYS A 246 -13.61 5.35 -8.42
N HIS A 247 -12.70 4.56 -8.94
CA HIS A 247 -13.00 3.36 -9.71
C HIS A 247 -12.36 2.17 -9.00
N PRO A 248 -13.16 1.17 -8.55
CA PRO A 248 -12.61 -0.02 -7.90
C PRO A 248 -11.55 -0.71 -8.77
N ILE A 249 -10.42 -1.02 -8.16
CA ILE A 249 -9.29 -1.70 -8.79
C ILE A 249 -9.40 -3.19 -8.50
N ALA A 250 -9.20 -4.03 -9.51
CA ALA A 250 -9.28 -5.48 -9.35
C ALA A 250 -8.23 -5.96 -8.34
N PHE A 251 -8.69 -6.68 -7.29
CA PHE A 251 -7.85 -7.13 -6.18
C PHE A 251 -8.17 -8.58 -5.83
N ALA A 252 -7.19 -9.46 -5.96
CA ALA A 252 -7.33 -10.89 -5.70
C ALA A 252 -6.29 -11.40 -4.71
N VAL A 253 -6.76 -12.12 -3.68
CA VAL A 253 -5.92 -12.76 -2.65
C VAL A 253 -5.86 -14.26 -2.87
N PHE A 254 -4.66 -14.81 -2.77
CA PHE A 254 -4.36 -16.23 -2.95
C PHE A 254 -3.71 -16.81 -1.69
N ALA A 255 -3.87 -18.11 -1.47
CA ALA A 255 -3.17 -18.85 -0.43
C ALA A 255 -1.71 -19.16 -0.85
N ARG A 256 -1.04 -18.21 -1.48
CA ARG A 256 0.36 -18.26 -1.93
C ARG A 256 1.20 -17.32 -1.09
N ASN A 257 2.52 -17.48 -1.11
CA ASN A 257 3.45 -16.55 -0.48
C ASN A 257 4.13 -15.63 -1.53
N HIS A 258 4.96 -14.71 -1.07
CA HIS A 258 5.60 -13.70 -1.91
C HIS A 258 6.43 -14.27 -3.08
N THR A 259 7.03 -15.43 -2.90
CA THR A 259 7.86 -16.08 -3.94
C THR A 259 7.06 -16.98 -4.86
N THR A 260 5.90 -17.49 -4.41
CA THR A 260 5.08 -18.40 -5.22
C THR A 260 3.94 -17.69 -5.94
N ILE A 261 3.67 -16.42 -5.61
CA ILE A 261 2.64 -15.63 -6.28
C ILE A 261 2.89 -15.42 -7.78
N HIS A 262 4.14 -15.42 -8.20
CA HIS A 262 4.53 -15.27 -9.61
C HIS A 262 4.90 -16.61 -10.29
N ASP A 263 4.82 -17.75 -9.59
CA ASP A 263 5.19 -19.05 -10.15
C ASP A 263 3.97 -19.80 -10.73
N PRO A 264 3.90 -19.98 -12.06
CA PRO A 264 2.83 -20.75 -12.69
C PRO A 264 2.88 -22.25 -12.36
N LYS A 265 3.98 -22.76 -11.77
CA LYS A 265 4.13 -24.15 -11.34
C LYS A 265 3.61 -24.40 -9.93
N GLU A 266 3.30 -23.35 -9.18
CA GLU A 266 2.70 -23.48 -7.85
C GLU A 266 1.30 -24.07 -7.97
N GLU A 267 1.05 -25.20 -7.29
CA GLU A 267 -0.21 -25.93 -7.38
C GLU A 267 -1.35 -25.30 -6.56
N VAL A 268 -1.01 -24.50 -5.54
CA VAL A 268 -2.01 -23.84 -4.69
C VAL A 268 -2.82 -22.85 -5.51
N GLN A 269 -4.14 -23.08 -5.59
CA GLN A 269 -5.09 -22.26 -6.36
C GLN A 269 -4.61 -21.98 -7.79
N ARG A 270 -4.02 -22.98 -8.43
CA ARG A 270 -3.40 -22.82 -9.75
C ARG A 270 -4.40 -22.38 -10.81
N ALA A 271 -5.56 -23.03 -10.89
CA ALA A 271 -6.58 -22.73 -11.89
C ALA A 271 -7.14 -21.31 -11.73
N GLU A 272 -7.41 -20.90 -10.47
CA GLU A 272 -7.89 -19.56 -10.15
C GLU A 272 -6.80 -18.51 -10.45
N TRP A 273 -5.54 -18.81 -10.14
CA TRP A 273 -4.42 -17.95 -10.41
C TRP A 273 -4.21 -17.74 -11.91
N GLU A 274 -4.19 -18.83 -12.69
CA GLU A 274 -4.06 -18.77 -14.16
C GLU A 274 -5.22 -17.98 -14.78
N LYS A 275 -6.47 -18.27 -14.35
CA LYS A 275 -7.64 -17.53 -14.81
C LYS A 275 -7.51 -16.04 -14.51
N THR A 276 -7.19 -15.65 -13.28
CA THR A 276 -7.09 -14.24 -12.86
C THR A 276 -6.01 -13.52 -13.63
N LEU A 277 -4.83 -14.12 -13.79
CA LEU A 277 -3.72 -13.55 -14.57
C LEU A 277 -4.11 -13.33 -16.03
N LEU A 278 -4.69 -14.33 -16.70
CA LEU A 278 -5.09 -14.23 -18.10
C LEU A 278 -6.25 -13.25 -18.30
N ASP A 279 -7.22 -13.22 -17.39
CA ASP A 279 -8.31 -12.25 -17.41
C ASP A 279 -7.78 -10.81 -17.23
N SER A 280 -6.80 -10.59 -16.34
CA SER A 280 -6.16 -9.28 -16.18
C SER A 280 -5.48 -8.79 -17.47
N LEU A 281 -4.84 -9.72 -18.21
CA LEU A 281 -4.15 -9.45 -19.47
C LEU A 281 -5.09 -9.40 -20.69
N SER A 282 -6.35 -9.79 -20.53
CA SER A 282 -7.40 -9.70 -21.55
C SER A 282 -8.49 -8.68 -21.22
N ALA A 283 -8.40 -8.02 -20.06
CA ALA A 283 -9.36 -7.02 -19.64
C ALA A 283 -9.53 -5.89 -20.66
N THR A 284 -10.75 -5.41 -20.76
CA THR A 284 -11.16 -4.24 -21.53
C THR A 284 -12.03 -3.34 -20.68
N PRO A 285 -12.21 -2.05 -20.99
CA PRO A 285 -13.13 -1.21 -20.21
C PRO A 285 -14.54 -1.80 -20.07
N ALA A 286 -14.99 -2.56 -21.07
CA ALA A 286 -16.34 -3.14 -21.10
C ALA A 286 -16.51 -4.33 -20.12
N ASN A 287 -15.47 -5.13 -19.89
CA ASN A 287 -15.52 -6.31 -18.98
C ASN A 287 -14.80 -6.11 -17.67
N TYR A 288 -14.17 -4.96 -17.45
CA TYR A 288 -13.34 -4.73 -16.26
C TYR A 288 -14.12 -4.79 -14.94
N SER A 289 -15.35 -4.26 -14.92
CA SER A 289 -16.20 -4.34 -13.71
C SER A 289 -16.51 -5.80 -13.32
N ALA A 290 -16.74 -6.69 -14.28
CA ALA A 290 -16.92 -8.11 -14.02
C ALA A 290 -15.63 -8.76 -13.50
N HIS A 291 -14.46 -8.37 -14.06
CA HIS A 291 -13.16 -8.82 -13.57
C HIS A 291 -12.89 -8.37 -12.12
N VAL A 292 -13.23 -7.12 -11.77
CA VAL A 292 -13.16 -6.62 -10.38
C VAL A 292 -13.99 -7.50 -9.44
N GLN A 293 -15.23 -7.83 -9.84
CA GLN A 293 -16.12 -8.66 -9.04
C GLN A 293 -15.61 -10.09 -8.90
N ASP A 294 -15.10 -10.69 -9.98
CA ASP A 294 -14.52 -12.06 -9.95
C ASP A 294 -13.32 -12.10 -8.97
N CYS A 295 -12.46 -11.10 -8.99
CA CYS A 295 -11.34 -10.96 -8.05
C CYS A 295 -11.84 -10.84 -6.59
N GLY A 296 -12.88 -10.05 -6.35
CA GLY A 296 -13.50 -9.91 -5.03
C GLY A 296 -14.12 -11.23 -4.53
N ASN A 297 -14.81 -11.95 -5.40
CA ASN A 297 -15.38 -13.26 -5.07
C ASN A 297 -14.31 -14.31 -4.72
N LEU A 298 -13.21 -14.33 -5.48
CA LEU A 298 -12.06 -15.18 -5.20
C LEU A 298 -11.42 -14.84 -3.85
N THR A 299 -11.23 -13.55 -3.58
CA THR A 299 -10.69 -13.05 -2.31
C THR A 299 -11.56 -13.52 -1.14
N ALA A 300 -12.87 -13.31 -1.22
CA ALA A 300 -13.82 -13.77 -0.20
C ALA A 300 -13.76 -15.30 0.01
N ALA A 301 -13.70 -16.07 -1.07
CA ALA A 301 -13.60 -17.53 -1.01
C ALA A 301 -12.28 -18.00 -0.37
N THR A 302 -11.15 -17.31 -0.66
CA THR A 302 -9.83 -17.63 -0.10
C THR A 302 -9.81 -17.46 1.42
N PHE A 303 -10.38 -16.37 1.95
CA PHE A 303 -10.51 -16.14 3.39
C PHE A 303 -11.52 -17.10 4.04
N ALA A 304 -12.69 -17.30 3.43
CA ALA A 304 -13.73 -18.19 3.94
C ALA A 304 -13.28 -19.66 4.05
N ALA A 305 -12.34 -20.08 3.22
CA ALA A 305 -11.78 -21.44 3.27
C ALA A 305 -10.89 -21.70 4.51
N ARG A 306 -10.44 -20.64 5.22
CA ARG A 306 -9.49 -20.71 6.36
C ARG A 306 -9.88 -19.77 7.50
N PRO A 307 -11.10 -19.87 8.06
CA PRO A 307 -11.64 -18.87 8.98
C PRO A 307 -10.96 -18.82 10.35
N ASN A 308 -10.18 -19.85 10.71
CA ASN A 308 -9.48 -19.95 12.01
C ASN A 308 -7.96 -19.79 11.87
N ASP A 309 -7.46 -19.49 10.69
CA ASP A 309 -6.04 -19.26 10.46
C ASP A 309 -5.77 -17.75 10.46
N PRO A 310 -4.99 -17.20 11.42
CA PRO A 310 -4.68 -15.78 11.50
C PRO A 310 -4.04 -15.22 10.22
N ASN A 311 -3.34 -16.05 9.44
CA ASN A 311 -2.78 -15.62 8.16
C ASN A 311 -3.87 -15.24 7.14
N PHE A 312 -5.09 -15.75 7.34
CA PHE A 312 -6.26 -15.48 6.50
C PHE A 312 -7.33 -14.66 7.25
N HIS A 313 -6.98 -13.99 8.34
CA HIS A 313 -7.80 -12.89 8.84
C HIS A 313 -7.71 -11.70 7.87
N GLN A 314 -8.76 -10.89 7.84
CA GLN A 314 -8.78 -9.64 7.08
C GLN A 314 -8.21 -8.53 7.96
N TYR A 315 -7.19 -7.85 7.48
CA TYR A 315 -6.54 -6.78 8.21
C TYR A 315 -6.74 -5.44 7.51
N MET A 316 -6.97 -4.38 8.28
CA MET A 316 -6.95 -3.01 7.81
C MET A 316 -5.59 -2.38 8.14
N HIS A 317 -5.01 -1.69 7.17
CA HIS A 317 -3.77 -0.93 7.35
C HIS A 317 -4.07 0.55 7.45
N VAL A 318 -4.01 1.10 8.66
CA VAL A 318 -4.27 2.53 8.88
C VAL A 318 -2.95 3.26 9.04
N VAL A 319 -2.74 4.32 8.27
CA VAL A 319 -1.61 5.23 8.45
C VAL A 319 -2.13 6.56 8.98
N PHE A 320 -1.70 6.93 10.18
CA PHE A 320 -1.94 8.25 10.74
C PHE A 320 -0.75 9.17 10.45
N ARG A 321 -1.07 10.40 10.03
CA ARG A 321 -0.14 11.52 9.97
C ARG A 321 -0.67 12.63 10.86
N LEU A 322 0.07 12.97 11.92
CA LEU A 322 -0.24 14.14 12.72
C LEU A 322 0.63 15.32 12.30
N ARG A 323 -0.01 16.47 12.13
CA ARG A 323 0.68 17.75 11.90
C ARG A 323 0.01 18.90 12.61
N ASP A 324 0.73 19.98 12.78
CA ASP A 324 0.15 21.22 13.26
C ASP A 324 -0.51 22.03 12.12
N GLN A 325 -1.15 23.14 12.48
CA GLN A 325 -1.79 24.05 11.53
C GLN A 325 -0.82 24.70 10.53
N PHE A 326 0.48 24.64 10.78
CA PHE A 326 1.53 25.17 9.90
C PHE A 326 2.13 24.09 9.00
N GLY A 327 1.68 22.82 9.14
CA GLY A 327 2.14 21.68 8.35
C GLY A 327 3.34 20.93 8.95
N ALA A 328 3.86 21.35 10.11
CA ALA A 328 4.96 20.64 10.77
C ALA A 328 4.46 19.35 11.41
N GLY A 329 5.19 18.25 11.19
CA GLY A 329 4.86 16.94 11.76
C GLY A 329 4.93 16.96 13.30
N ILE A 330 3.98 16.27 13.93
CA ILE A 330 3.92 16.05 15.38
C ILE A 330 4.37 14.63 15.65
N ALA A 331 5.57 14.47 16.19
CA ALA A 331 6.21 13.17 16.36
C ALA A 331 5.81 12.44 17.63
N ASP A 332 5.54 13.18 18.71
CA ASP A 332 5.20 12.61 20.01
C ASP A 332 3.70 12.73 20.28
N TYR A 333 2.99 11.66 20.00
CA TYR A 333 1.56 11.56 20.18
C TYR A 333 1.12 10.14 20.50
N VAL A 334 -0.09 10.00 21.04
CA VAL A 334 -0.76 8.73 21.29
C VAL A 334 -2.08 8.72 20.55
N ILE A 335 -2.41 7.57 19.98
CA ILE A 335 -3.73 7.24 19.46
C ILE A 335 -4.23 6.04 20.24
N ASP A 336 -5.39 6.19 20.85
CA ASP A 336 -6.07 5.13 21.59
C ASP A 336 -7.41 4.82 20.94
N PHE A 337 -7.77 3.54 20.99
CA PHE A 337 -9.09 3.04 20.61
C PHE A 337 -9.80 2.58 21.88
N TYR A 338 -10.99 3.09 22.13
CA TYR A 338 -11.72 2.84 23.36
C TYR A 338 -13.25 2.88 23.12
N ASP A 339 -14.01 2.45 24.10
CA ASP A 339 -15.47 2.64 24.15
C ASP A 339 -15.79 3.77 25.14
N PRO A 340 -16.41 4.87 24.71
CA PRO A 340 -16.70 6.01 25.59
C PRO A 340 -17.64 5.66 26.74
N ASP A 341 -18.45 4.61 26.59
CA ASP A 341 -19.42 4.16 27.60
C ASP A 341 -18.91 2.98 28.43
N ASP A 342 -17.76 2.37 28.07
CA ASP A 342 -17.19 1.22 28.79
C ASP A 342 -16.33 1.64 29.97
N ARG A 343 -16.95 1.74 31.14
CA ARG A 343 -16.26 2.00 32.41
C ARG A 343 -15.36 0.83 32.88
N THR A 344 -15.45 -0.33 32.26
CA THR A 344 -14.69 -1.54 32.62
C THR A 344 -13.48 -1.76 31.72
N ASP A 345 -13.22 -0.91 30.73
CA ASP A 345 -12.16 -0.99 29.74
C ASP A 345 -12.15 -2.32 28.96
N VAL A 346 -13.30 -2.96 28.77
CA VAL A 346 -13.39 -4.22 28.02
C VAL A 346 -13.03 -4.02 26.56
N ALA A 347 -13.55 -2.95 25.94
CA ALA A 347 -13.23 -2.60 24.57
C ALA A 347 -11.74 -2.23 24.43
N TYR A 348 -11.20 -1.43 25.36
CA TYR A 348 -9.77 -1.09 25.38
C TYR A 348 -8.89 -2.35 25.45
N ARG A 349 -9.20 -3.27 26.36
CA ARG A 349 -8.44 -4.52 26.48
C ARG A 349 -8.58 -5.41 25.25
N ALA A 350 -9.75 -5.47 24.63
CA ALA A 350 -9.94 -6.21 23.38
C ALA A 350 -9.11 -5.61 22.26
N MET A 351 -9.12 -4.27 22.09
CA MET A 351 -8.33 -3.59 21.08
C MET A 351 -6.83 -3.83 21.26
N HIS A 352 -6.30 -3.59 22.44
CA HIS A 352 -4.86 -3.71 22.72
C HIS A 352 -4.40 -5.16 22.98
N GLY A 353 -5.30 -6.10 23.22
CA GLY A 353 -5.00 -7.51 23.48
C GLY A 353 -5.09 -8.44 22.29
N GLY A 354 -5.54 -7.99 21.10
CA GLY A 354 -5.69 -8.89 19.97
C GLY A 354 -6.33 -8.31 18.72
N ILE A 355 -6.73 -7.03 18.71
CA ILE A 355 -7.27 -6.37 17.51
C ILE A 355 -6.20 -5.47 16.88
N ILE A 356 -5.47 -4.70 17.70
CA ILE A 356 -4.29 -3.96 17.23
C ILE A 356 -3.12 -4.93 17.17
N GLU A 357 -2.89 -5.51 16.02
CA GLU A 357 -1.83 -6.51 15.82
C GLU A 357 -0.44 -5.86 15.93
N LYS A 358 -0.27 -4.69 15.33
CA LYS A 358 1.01 -4.00 15.29
C LYS A 358 0.90 -2.51 15.06
N VAL A 359 1.79 -1.76 15.71
CA VAL A 359 2.01 -0.33 15.47
C VAL A 359 3.45 -0.12 15.04
N THR A 360 3.67 0.64 13.96
CA THR A 360 5.00 0.93 13.42
C THR A 360 5.10 2.42 13.09
N ALA A 361 6.03 3.14 13.70
CA ALA A 361 6.36 4.49 13.29
C ALA A 361 7.35 4.46 12.11
N TYR A 362 7.21 5.41 11.19
CA TYR A 362 8.20 5.60 10.14
C TYR A 362 9.53 6.06 10.77
N SER A 363 10.64 5.45 10.36
CA SER A 363 11.92 5.58 11.06
C SER A 363 12.54 6.98 11.01
N LEU A 364 12.25 7.77 9.96
CA LEU A 364 12.79 9.11 9.76
C LEU A 364 11.83 10.23 10.18
N ASP A 365 10.55 9.94 10.37
CA ASP A 365 9.53 10.91 10.77
C ASP A 365 8.38 10.19 11.50
N SER A 366 8.43 10.15 12.83
CA SER A 366 7.45 9.47 13.65
C SER A 366 6.09 10.18 13.74
N SER A 367 5.89 11.30 13.02
CA SER A 367 4.56 11.87 12.80
C SER A 367 3.70 10.98 11.89
N TYR A 368 4.32 10.05 11.17
CA TYR A 368 3.66 9.00 10.40
C TYR A 368 3.74 7.68 11.16
N ARG A 369 2.59 7.08 11.45
CA ARG A 369 2.50 5.77 12.11
C ARG A 369 1.48 4.87 11.44
N SER A 370 1.84 3.62 11.23
CA SER A 370 0.91 2.60 10.75
C SER A 370 0.39 1.74 11.87
N PHE A 371 -0.88 1.40 11.79
CA PHE A 371 -1.58 0.44 12.63
C PHE A 371 -2.07 -0.71 11.76
N LEU A 372 -1.81 -1.94 12.16
CA LEU A 372 -2.41 -3.12 11.59
C LEU A 372 -3.54 -3.57 12.50
N LEU A 373 -4.77 -3.50 12.01
CA LEU A 373 -5.97 -3.86 12.76
C LEU A 373 -6.55 -5.17 12.22
N ASP A 374 -6.73 -6.16 13.10
CA ASP A 374 -7.42 -7.41 12.75
C ASP A 374 -8.94 -7.16 12.69
N MET A 375 -9.45 -6.95 11.48
CA MET A 375 -10.86 -6.70 11.23
C MET A 375 -11.73 -7.93 11.48
N THR A 376 -11.19 -9.13 11.29
CA THR A 376 -11.90 -10.38 11.60
C THR A 376 -12.19 -10.47 13.09
N SER A 377 -11.18 -10.21 13.92
CA SER A 377 -11.32 -10.19 15.38
C SER A 377 -12.19 -9.02 15.86
N LEU A 378 -12.05 -7.83 15.26
CA LEU A 378 -12.87 -6.67 15.59
C LEU A 378 -14.36 -6.92 15.30
N LEU A 379 -14.69 -7.39 14.10
CA LEU A 379 -16.07 -7.67 13.73
C LEU A 379 -16.69 -8.78 14.58
N LYS A 380 -15.88 -9.78 14.97
CA LYS A 380 -16.30 -10.82 15.91
C LYS A 380 -16.60 -10.23 17.30
N PHE A 381 -15.69 -9.38 17.82
CA PHE A 381 -15.88 -8.71 19.12
C PHE A 381 -17.17 -7.88 19.14
N LEU A 382 -17.41 -7.04 18.14
CA LEU A 382 -18.62 -6.20 18.05
C LEU A 382 -19.90 -7.04 17.94
N LYS A 383 -19.84 -8.18 17.26
CA LYS A 383 -20.98 -9.10 17.17
C LYS A 383 -21.28 -9.81 18.51
N GLU A 384 -20.25 -10.19 19.27
CA GLU A 384 -20.38 -10.86 20.57
C GLU A 384 -20.74 -9.88 21.70
N LYS A 385 -20.47 -8.61 21.52
CA LYS A 385 -20.70 -7.51 22.49
C LYS A 385 -21.53 -6.39 21.84
N PRO A 386 -22.81 -6.66 21.53
CA PRO A 386 -23.67 -5.62 20.95
C PRO A 386 -23.84 -4.45 21.91
N GLY A 387 -23.72 -3.23 21.40
CA GLY A 387 -23.75 -1.99 22.17
C GLY A 387 -22.37 -1.43 22.55
N TYR A 388 -21.28 -2.11 22.22
CA TYR A 388 -19.95 -1.51 22.27
C TYR A 388 -19.72 -0.65 21.03
N GLU A 389 -19.16 0.54 21.24
CA GLU A 389 -18.69 1.45 20.21
C GLU A 389 -17.16 1.54 20.31
N ILE A 390 -16.51 1.72 19.17
CA ILE A 390 -15.07 1.94 19.14
C ILE A 390 -14.81 3.37 18.70
N ASP A 391 -14.36 4.17 19.64
CA ASP A 391 -13.91 5.53 19.41
C ASP A 391 -12.38 5.61 19.33
N LEU A 392 -11.92 6.68 18.70
CA LEU A 392 -10.52 6.98 18.55
C LEU A 392 -10.21 8.29 19.27
N SER A 393 -9.22 8.28 20.16
CA SER A 393 -8.70 9.50 20.76
C SER A 393 -7.29 9.80 20.28
N VAL A 394 -6.92 11.08 20.23
CA VAL A 394 -5.58 11.53 19.90
C VAL A 394 -5.09 12.53 20.96
N ALA A 395 -3.87 12.34 21.43
CA ALA A 395 -3.22 13.29 22.32
C ALA A 395 -1.76 13.48 21.90
N ALA A 396 -1.35 14.74 21.72
CA ALA A 396 0.04 15.09 21.45
C ALA A 396 0.72 15.61 22.72
N ALA A 397 1.96 15.19 22.94
CA ALA A 397 2.78 15.68 24.04
C ALA A 397 3.18 17.16 23.81
N ARG A 398 3.45 17.86 24.90
CA ARG A 398 4.00 19.23 24.79
C ARG A 398 5.37 19.20 24.11
N MET A 399 5.61 20.12 23.21
CA MET A 399 6.92 20.28 22.55
C MET A 399 7.96 20.87 23.50
N SER A 400 7.52 21.74 24.43
CA SER A 400 8.34 22.38 25.45
C SER A 400 7.42 22.90 26.58
N ASP A 401 8.03 23.49 27.62
CA ASP A 401 7.26 24.13 28.69
C ASP A 401 6.37 25.28 28.16
N ASP A 402 6.76 25.88 27.02
CA ASP A 402 6.15 27.07 26.44
C ASP A 402 5.18 26.75 25.28
N ILE A 403 5.26 25.56 24.67
CA ILE A 403 4.48 25.20 23.49
C ILE A 403 3.83 23.84 23.68
N GLY A 404 2.51 23.82 23.74
CA GLY A 404 1.69 22.61 23.76
C GLY A 404 0.79 22.52 22.53
N PHE A 405 -0.13 21.57 22.59
CA PHE A 405 -1.18 21.38 21.60
C PHE A 405 -2.55 21.45 22.26
N ARG A 406 -3.54 21.94 21.55
CA ARG A 406 -4.94 21.83 21.94
C ARG A 406 -5.39 20.39 21.66
N ASN A 407 -5.18 19.52 22.64
CA ASN A 407 -5.65 18.17 22.55
C ASN A 407 -7.16 18.11 22.71
N PRO A 408 -7.85 17.28 21.93
CA PRO A 408 -9.27 17.01 22.17
C PRO A 408 -9.46 16.37 23.56
N SER A 409 -10.60 16.62 24.19
CA SER A 409 -11.00 15.81 25.33
C SER A 409 -11.32 14.38 24.86
N ASN A 410 -11.30 13.42 25.81
CA ASN A 410 -11.54 11.99 25.52
C ASN A 410 -12.91 11.65 24.90
N LYS A 411 -13.68 12.64 24.45
CA LYS A 411 -14.97 12.48 23.81
C LYS A 411 -15.03 12.97 22.36
N ALA A 412 -13.90 13.45 21.82
CA ALA A 412 -13.94 14.30 20.65
C ALA A 412 -13.80 13.61 19.31
N LEU A 413 -13.34 12.36 19.27
CA LEU A 413 -13.19 11.59 18.04
C LEU A 413 -14.03 10.32 18.07
N GLY A 414 -15.35 10.47 18.17
CA GLY A 414 -16.21 9.34 17.86
C GLY A 414 -15.95 8.85 16.44
N MET A 415 -16.06 7.55 16.21
CA MET A 415 -16.07 6.97 14.85
C MET A 415 -17.06 7.71 13.94
N ASP A 416 -17.99 8.45 14.50
CA ASP A 416 -18.93 9.36 13.83
C ASP A 416 -18.23 10.38 12.92
N VAL A 417 -17.03 10.85 13.28
CA VAL A 417 -16.26 11.76 12.42
C VAL A 417 -15.91 11.10 11.10
N PHE A 418 -15.71 9.77 11.10
CA PHE A 418 -15.42 8.97 9.93
C PHE A 418 -16.66 8.32 9.30
N GLN A 419 -17.86 8.53 9.90
CA GLN A 419 -19.14 8.02 9.40
C GLN A 419 -19.81 9.01 8.47
N SER A 420 -19.13 9.52 7.46
CA SER A 420 -19.84 10.29 6.45
C SER A 420 -20.71 9.35 5.60
N LYS A 421 -21.95 9.73 5.37
CA LYS A 421 -22.90 9.03 4.47
C LYS A 421 -23.26 7.58 4.88
N GLY A 422 -23.23 7.24 6.18
CA GLY A 422 -23.64 5.91 6.65
C GLY A 422 -22.64 4.79 6.37
N LYS A 423 -21.39 5.12 6.06
CA LYS A 423 -20.27 4.17 5.99
C LYS A 423 -19.59 4.10 7.35
N THR A 424 -19.31 2.92 7.81
CA THR A 424 -18.46 2.69 8.99
C THR A 424 -16.99 2.76 8.58
N PHE A 425 -16.11 3.25 9.47
CA PHE A 425 -14.65 3.24 9.31
C PHE A 425 -14.10 1.81 9.45
N MET A 426 -14.50 0.92 8.54
CA MET A 426 -14.13 -0.50 8.55
C MET A 426 -13.90 -0.96 7.12
N TYR A 427 -12.62 -1.06 6.73
CA TYR A 427 -12.20 -1.36 5.37
C TYR A 427 -11.28 -2.60 5.35
N PRO A 428 -11.83 -3.81 5.46
CA PRO A 428 -11.04 -5.04 5.49
C PRO A 428 -10.18 -5.20 4.23
N ASN A 429 -8.90 -5.51 4.42
CA ASN A 429 -7.88 -5.67 3.38
C ASN A 429 -7.56 -4.39 2.60
N GLU A 430 -7.91 -3.22 3.12
CA GLU A 430 -7.68 -1.93 2.45
C GLU A 430 -6.79 -1.02 3.29
N PRO A 431 -6.01 -0.14 2.66
CA PRO A 431 -5.25 0.88 3.35
C PRO A 431 -6.11 2.13 3.57
N VAL A 432 -5.95 2.73 4.74
CA VAL A 432 -6.63 3.97 5.14
C VAL A 432 -5.59 4.99 5.55
N LEU A 433 -5.62 6.16 4.93
CA LEU A 433 -4.74 7.27 5.24
C LEU A 433 -5.54 8.31 6.03
N VAL A 434 -5.09 8.62 7.25
CA VAL A 434 -5.76 9.57 8.16
C VAL A 434 -4.82 10.70 8.52
N GLU A 435 -5.12 11.90 8.06
CA GLU A 435 -4.38 13.11 8.39
C GLU A 435 -5.13 13.89 9.47
N LEU A 436 -4.44 14.17 10.60
CA LEU A 436 -5.00 14.89 11.73
C LEU A 436 -4.25 16.20 11.92
N ILE A 437 -4.98 17.33 11.98
CA ILE A 437 -4.42 18.66 12.21
C ILE A 437 -4.72 19.08 13.64
N LEU A 438 -3.71 19.09 14.52
CA LEU A 438 -3.79 19.65 15.86
C LEU A 438 -3.24 21.07 15.88
N TYR A 439 -3.82 21.91 16.73
CA TYR A 439 -3.41 23.31 16.83
C TYR A 439 -2.40 23.50 17.95
N ARG A 440 -1.27 24.11 17.62
CA ARG A 440 -0.31 24.57 18.63
C ARG A 440 -0.92 25.64 19.49
N ASP A 441 -0.74 25.51 20.78
CA ASP A 441 -1.19 26.49 21.78
C ASP A 441 0.05 27.03 22.53
N PRO A 442 0.64 28.14 22.08
CA PRO A 442 1.76 28.73 22.77
C PRO A 442 1.31 29.23 24.14
N ASP A 443 2.09 28.96 25.18
CA ASP A 443 1.84 29.52 26.50
C ASP A 443 1.85 31.05 26.43
N LYS A 444 0.96 31.66 27.21
CA LYS A 444 0.85 33.15 27.30
C LYS A 444 2.15 33.85 27.66
N GLY A 445 3.17 33.12 28.16
CA GLY A 445 4.50 33.63 28.50
C GLY A 445 5.46 33.78 27.34
N VAL A 446 5.30 33.03 26.25
CA VAL A 446 6.30 32.91 25.16
C VAL A 446 6.53 34.23 24.40
N PHE A 447 5.53 35.10 24.34
CA PHE A 447 5.61 36.37 23.58
C PHE A 447 5.52 37.62 24.47
N ARG A 448 5.91 37.54 25.74
CA ARG A 448 6.04 38.73 26.57
C ARG A 448 7.26 39.55 26.14
N LEU A 449 7.04 40.56 25.30
CA LEU A 449 8.01 41.63 25.13
C LEU A 449 8.20 42.34 26.47
N LYS A 450 9.29 42.06 27.17
CA LYS A 450 9.70 42.91 28.28
C LYS A 450 10.18 44.25 27.68
N ARG A 451 9.51 45.36 28.04
CA ARG A 451 10.11 46.68 27.83
C ARG A 451 11.45 46.69 28.56
N ALA A 452 12.51 47.05 27.83
CA ALA A 452 13.82 47.33 28.41
C ALA A 452 13.75 48.48 29.42
#